data_539aa2652fd2cf9fd7ead0c7ef0c5e98
#
_entry.id   539aa2652fd2cf9fd7ead0c7ef0c5e98
#
_cell.length_a   1.000
_cell.length_b   1.000
_cell.length_c   1.000
_cell.angle_alpha   90.00
_cell.angle_beta   90.00
_cell.angle_gamma   90.00
#
_symmetry.space_group_name_H-M   'P 1'
#
loop_
_entity.id
_entity.type
_entity.pdbx_description
1 polymer ?
#
loop_
_entity_poly.entity_id
_entity_poly.type
_entity_poly.pdbx_seq_one_letter_code
_entity_poly.pdbx_strand_id
1 'polypeptide(L)'
;MKIKNIAPLLFLFFSIQSFSQKYTENKSITKTETQNFYLDSIKKTFVKDDLASCVDSLWLKELTNLDLFNDISDDIKNINIDEKVDYELPTELLKQRLAAMDAKSPFNIEYNPGLENIIKSFLKNRKKSFGRLMAISEYYFPMFEEALAKQNVPLEIKYLAIVESALNPKAVSRMEATGLWQF
;
A
#
# COMPACT_ATOMS: atom_id res chain seq x y z
N MET A 1 -30.62 57.42 -48.68
CA MET A 1 -30.62 58.49 -47.64
C MET A 1 -29.99 57.97 -46.38
N LYS A 2 -28.93 58.65 -45.96
CA LYS A 2 -28.28 58.61 -44.62
C LYS A 2 -27.52 57.37 -44.20
N ILE A 3 -26.22 57.50 -44.36
CA ILE A 3 -25.11 56.92 -43.68
C ILE A 3 -25.16 57.16 -42.17
N LYS A 4 -24.90 56.19 -41.31
CA LYS A 4 -24.41 56.46 -39.96
C LYS A 4 -23.49 55.37 -39.45
N ASN A 5 -22.29 55.82 -39.39
CA ASN A 5 -21.28 55.64 -38.33
C ASN A 5 -20.94 54.22 -37.87
N ILE A 6 -19.84 53.75 -38.41
CA ILE A 6 -18.99 52.73 -37.91
C ILE A 6 -18.13 53.34 -36.78
N ALA A 7 -18.35 52.86 -35.54
CA ALA A 7 -17.45 53.16 -34.43
C ALA A 7 -16.31 52.14 -34.43
N PRO A 8 -15.04 52.57 -34.35
CA PRO A 8 -13.93 51.64 -34.25
C PRO A 8 -13.86 51.02 -32.85
N LEU A 9 -14.00 49.70 -32.78
CA LEU A 9 -13.79 48.94 -31.58
C LEU A 9 -12.29 48.90 -31.29
N LEU A 10 -11.85 49.66 -30.30
CA LEU A 10 -10.49 49.66 -29.77
C LEU A 10 -10.24 48.33 -29.03
N PHE A 11 -9.52 47.46 -29.69
CA PHE A 11 -8.97 46.25 -29.01
C PHE A 11 -7.84 46.68 -28.08
N LEU A 12 -8.14 46.79 -26.79
CA LEU A 12 -7.16 46.85 -25.74
C LEU A 12 -6.51 45.49 -25.58
N PHE A 13 -5.34 45.34 -26.18
CA PHE A 13 -4.41 44.23 -25.87
C PHE A 13 -3.92 44.40 -24.45
N PHE A 14 -4.53 43.72 -23.51
CA PHE A 14 -3.96 43.50 -22.21
C PHE A 14 -2.84 42.44 -22.37
N SER A 15 -1.60 42.89 -22.46
CA SER A 15 -0.44 42.04 -22.32
C SER A 15 -0.34 41.59 -20.87
N ILE A 16 -0.81 40.34 -20.62
CA ILE A 16 -0.56 39.65 -19.37
C ILE A 16 0.93 39.32 -19.34
N GLN A 17 1.69 40.12 -18.65
CA GLN A 17 3.06 39.76 -18.30
C GLN A 17 3.00 38.61 -17.31
N SER A 18 3.31 37.41 -17.81
CA SER A 18 3.57 36.24 -16.97
C SER A 18 4.78 36.51 -16.13
N PHE A 19 4.58 36.91 -14.88
CA PHE A 19 5.61 36.88 -13.86
C PHE A 19 5.93 35.40 -13.60
N SER A 20 6.92 34.88 -14.29
CA SER A 20 7.58 33.66 -13.90
C SER A 20 8.25 33.90 -12.55
N GLN A 21 7.58 33.42 -11.47
CA GLN A 21 8.26 33.34 -10.19
C GLN A 21 9.43 32.38 -10.33
N LYS A 22 10.63 32.94 -10.30
CA LYS A 22 11.84 32.15 -10.07
C LYS A 22 11.65 31.45 -8.71
N TYR A 23 11.30 30.18 -8.77
CA TYR A 23 11.30 29.31 -7.62
C TYR A 23 12.75 29.24 -7.13
N THR A 24 13.00 29.83 -5.98
CA THR A 24 14.32 29.79 -5.36
C THR A 24 14.54 28.38 -4.80
N GLU A 25 15.22 27.56 -5.54
CA GLU A 25 15.59 26.17 -5.27
C GLU A 25 16.54 25.99 -4.06
N ASN A 26 16.79 27.03 -3.29
CA ASN A 26 17.83 27.07 -2.27
C ASN A 26 17.38 26.63 -0.86
N LYS A 27 16.11 26.18 -0.68
CA LYS A 27 15.64 25.79 0.67
C LYS A 27 15.49 24.27 0.87
N SER A 28 15.48 23.48 -0.20
CA SER A 28 15.39 22.03 -0.13
C SER A 28 16.75 21.34 0.05
N ILE A 29 17.80 21.91 -0.52
CA ILE A 29 19.16 21.31 -0.50
C ILE A 29 19.73 21.34 0.94
N THR A 30 19.58 22.43 1.67
CA THR A 30 20.06 22.54 3.07
C THR A 30 19.35 21.61 4.03
N LYS A 31 18.05 21.34 3.82
CA LYS A 31 17.31 20.44 4.71
C LYS A 31 17.70 18.98 4.51
N THR A 32 17.94 18.58 3.26
CA THR A 32 18.37 17.22 2.91
C THR A 32 19.80 16.95 3.36
N GLU A 33 20.72 17.90 3.20
CA GLU A 33 22.11 17.78 3.67
C GLU A 33 22.19 17.69 5.20
N THR A 34 21.43 18.51 5.93
CA THR A 34 21.39 18.47 7.39
C THR A 34 20.80 17.16 7.90
N GLN A 35 19.78 16.62 7.22
CA GLN A 35 19.15 15.35 7.55
C GLN A 35 20.10 14.16 7.30
N ASN A 36 20.83 14.18 6.20
CA ASN A 36 21.84 13.17 5.89
C ASN A 36 23.01 13.20 6.91
N PHE A 37 23.50 14.38 7.26
CA PHE A 37 24.53 14.53 8.27
C PHE A 37 24.10 14.00 9.66
N TYR A 38 22.85 14.27 10.06
CA TYR A 38 22.28 13.74 11.30
C TYR A 38 22.18 12.21 11.27
N LEU A 39 21.67 11.62 10.16
CA LEU A 39 21.59 10.17 9.99
C LEU A 39 22.98 9.51 9.99
N ASP A 40 23.96 10.12 9.36
CA ASP A 40 25.32 9.61 9.33
C ASP A 40 26.01 9.69 10.71
N SER A 41 25.68 10.72 11.50
CA SER A 41 26.17 10.82 12.89
C SER A 41 25.58 9.71 13.76
N ILE A 42 24.28 9.40 13.61
CA ILE A 42 23.63 8.30 14.31
C ILE A 42 24.24 6.95 13.88
N LYS A 43 24.41 6.72 12.57
CA LYS A 43 25.03 5.47 12.07
C LYS A 43 26.40 5.19 12.66
N LYS A 44 27.19 6.24 12.92
CA LYS A 44 28.51 6.13 13.55
C LYS A 44 28.47 5.72 15.02
N THR A 45 27.32 5.86 15.68
CA THR A 45 27.12 5.44 17.08
C THR A 45 26.70 3.99 17.22
N PHE A 46 26.31 3.33 16.12
CA PHE A 46 25.92 1.93 16.16
C PHE A 46 27.15 1.04 16.42
N VAL A 47 27.08 0.29 17.50
CA VAL A 47 28.05 -0.77 17.77
C VAL A 47 27.72 -1.95 16.87
N LYS A 48 28.71 -2.42 16.12
CA LYS A 48 28.54 -3.62 15.29
C LYS A 48 28.44 -4.82 16.21
N ASP A 49 27.29 -5.49 16.21
CA ASP A 49 27.03 -6.76 16.87
C ASP A 49 26.80 -7.83 15.80
N ASP A 50 27.64 -8.86 15.80
CA ASP A 50 27.60 -9.91 14.78
C ASP A 50 26.34 -10.77 14.89
N LEU A 51 25.80 -10.97 16.10
CA LEU A 51 24.55 -11.70 16.30
C LEU A 51 23.36 -10.89 15.80
N ALA A 52 23.30 -9.60 16.12
CA ALA A 52 22.27 -8.71 15.61
C ALA A 52 22.34 -8.62 14.08
N SER A 53 23.52 -8.49 13.49
CA SER A 53 23.71 -8.48 12.05
C SER A 53 23.26 -9.79 11.39
N CYS A 54 23.43 -10.93 12.04
CA CYS A 54 22.93 -12.22 11.57
C CYS A 54 21.40 -12.26 11.56
N VAL A 55 20.76 -11.81 12.65
CA VAL A 55 19.29 -11.74 12.76
C VAL A 55 18.73 -10.79 11.71
N ASP A 56 19.30 -9.61 11.53
CA ASP A 56 18.88 -8.64 10.50
C ASP A 56 19.00 -9.23 9.10
N SER A 57 20.08 -9.97 8.83
CA SER A 57 20.26 -10.63 7.53
C SER A 57 19.22 -11.71 7.25
N LEU A 58 18.82 -12.47 8.27
CA LEU A 58 17.76 -13.47 8.17
C LEU A 58 16.39 -12.78 7.92
N TRP A 59 16.11 -11.71 8.63
CA TRP A 59 14.91 -10.91 8.40
C TRP A 59 14.85 -10.32 6.99
N LEU A 60 15.92 -9.68 6.54
CA LEU A 60 15.99 -9.12 5.19
C LEU A 60 15.79 -10.20 4.13
N LYS A 61 16.35 -11.38 4.32
CA LYS A 61 16.15 -12.52 3.42
C LYS A 61 14.69 -12.95 3.38
N GLU A 62 14.02 -13.02 4.53
CA GLU A 62 12.60 -13.40 4.61
C GLU A 62 11.70 -12.33 3.98
N LEU A 63 11.90 -11.05 4.34
CA LEU A 63 11.11 -9.93 3.81
C LEU A 63 11.25 -9.75 2.28
N THR A 64 12.37 -10.18 1.71
CA THR A 64 12.64 -10.04 0.26
C THR A 64 12.48 -11.34 -0.52
N ASN A 65 12.01 -12.42 0.13
CA ASN A 65 11.75 -13.69 -0.53
C ASN A 65 10.46 -13.58 -1.37
N LEU A 66 10.61 -13.75 -2.68
CA LEU A 66 9.52 -13.64 -3.65
C LEU A 66 8.61 -14.87 -3.70
N ASP A 67 8.99 -15.99 -3.08
CA ASP A 67 8.18 -17.23 -3.15
C ASP A 67 6.76 -17.00 -2.64
N LEU A 68 6.62 -16.30 -1.51
CA LEU A 68 5.31 -15.99 -0.94
C LEU A 68 4.48 -15.07 -1.86
N PHE A 69 5.11 -14.09 -2.49
CA PHE A 69 4.46 -13.22 -3.47
C PHE A 69 3.99 -14.00 -4.70
N ASN A 70 4.83 -14.88 -5.23
CA ASN A 70 4.50 -15.71 -6.38
C ASN A 70 3.34 -16.66 -6.06
N ASP A 71 3.41 -17.37 -4.91
CA ASP A 71 2.36 -18.28 -4.45
C ASP A 71 1.01 -17.58 -4.33
N ILE A 72 0.97 -16.39 -3.68
CA ILE A 72 -0.27 -15.64 -3.48
C ILE A 72 -0.77 -15.05 -4.80
N SER A 73 0.11 -14.54 -5.66
CA SER A 73 -0.27 -14.03 -6.98
C SER A 73 -0.89 -15.11 -7.86
N ASP A 74 -0.36 -16.33 -7.80
CA ASP A 74 -0.89 -17.45 -8.56
C ASP A 74 -2.21 -17.94 -7.97
N ASP A 75 -2.35 -17.94 -6.65
CA ASP A 75 -3.63 -18.24 -6.00
C ASP A 75 -4.73 -17.26 -6.39
N ILE A 76 -4.43 -15.96 -6.39
CA ILE A 76 -5.40 -14.91 -6.77
C ILE A 76 -5.83 -15.07 -8.23
N LYS A 77 -4.90 -15.39 -9.13
CA LYS A 77 -5.21 -15.59 -10.56
C LYS A 77 -6.08 -16.82 -10.81
N ASN A 78 -5.93 -17.87 -9.99
CA ASN A 78 -6.57 -19.17 -10.16
C ASN A 78 -7.72 -19.38 -9.18
N ILE A 79 -8.18 -18.33 -8.49
CA ILE A 79 -9.31 -18.43 -7.56
C ILE A 79 -10.57 -18.93 -8.28
N ASN A 80 -11.16 -20.00 -7.76
CA ASN A 80 -12.47 -20.49 -8.16
C ASN A 80 -13.46 -20.24 -7.02
N ILE A 81 -14.31 -19.24 -7.19
CA ILE A 81 -15.32 -18.84 -6.20
C ILE A 81 -16.46 -19.86 -6.04
N ASP A 82 -16.67 -20.70 -7.04
CA ASP A 82 -17.74 -21.70 -7.07
C ASP A 82 -17.30 -23.07 -6.51
N GLU A 83 -16.00 -23.24 -6.25
CA GLU A 83 -15.46 -24.47 -5.69
C GLU A 83 -15.83 -24.61 -4.22
N LYS A 84 -16.64 -25.63 -3.91
CA LYS A 84 -16.99 -25.97 -2.53
C LYS A 84 -15.81 -26.62 -1.84
N VAL A 85 -15.33 -25.99 -0.78
CA VAL A 85 -14.22 -26.49 0.04
C VAL A 85 -14.76 -27.09 1.34
N ASP A 86 -14.48 -28.37 1.56
CA ASP A 86 -14.75 -29.04 2.83
C ASP A 86 -13.72 -28.59 3.87
N TYR A 87 -14.14 -27.67 4.75
CA TYR A 87 -13.36 -27.16 5.89
C TYR A 87 -14.29 -26.85 7.05
N GLU A 88 -13.86 -27.22 8.26
CA GLU A 88 -14.65 -27.06 9.48
C GLU A 88 -14.74 -25.58 9.92
N LEU A 89 -15.60 -24.84 9.24
CA LEU A 89 -15.97 -23.47 9.57
C LEU A 89 -17.50 -23.34 9.41
N PRO A 90 -18.27 -23.29 10.52
CA PRO A 90 -19.72 -23.10 10.44
C PRO A 90 -20.08 -21.78 9.76
N THR A 91 -20.98 -21.85 8.78
CA THR A 91 -21.43 -20.68 8.01
C THR A 91 -22.00 -19.58 8.90
N GLU A 92 -22.79 -19.95 9.92
CA GLU A 92 -23.38 -18.95 10.83
C GLU A 92 -22.32 -18.24 11.70
N LEU A 93 -21.26 -18.94 12.11
CA LEU A 93 -20.14 -18.33 12.79
C LEU A 93 -19.40 -17.36 11.87
N LEU A 94 -19.22 -17.71 10.59
CA LEU A 94 -18.60 -16.83 9.62
C LEU A 94 -19.44 -15.57 9.40
N LYS A 95 -20.75 -15.69 9.21
CA LYS A 95 -21.66 -14.56 9.09
C LYS A 95 -21.56 -13.61 10.29
N GLN A 96 -21.59 -14.16 11.51
CA GLN A 96 -21.44 -13.35 12.73
C GLN A 96 -20.11 -12.59 12.77
N ARG A 97 -19.01 -13.23 12.38
CA ARG A 97 -17.69 -12.58 12.32
C ARG A 97 -17.62 -11.47 11.28
N LEU A 98 -18.17 -11.71 10.08
CA LEU A 98 -18.22 -10.71 9.02
C LEU A 98 -19.07 -9.51 9.44
N ALA A 99 -20.25 -9.72 10.04
CA ALA A 99 -21.09 -8.66 10.56
C ALA A 99 -20.40 -7.86 11.68
N ALA A 100 -19.63 -8.52 12.55
CA ALA A 100 -18.86 -7.85 13.60
C ALA A 100 -17.67 -7.03 13.05
N MET A 101 -17.12 -7.42 11.91
CA MET A 101 -16.11 -6.65 11.18
C MET A 101 -16.74 -5.45 10.47
N ASP A 102 -17.84 -5.67 9.77
CA ASP A 102 -18.62 -4.64 9.08
C ASP A 102 -18.99 -3.48 10.00
N ALA A 103 -19.50 -3.81 11.20
CA ALA A 103 -19.88 -2.81 12.21
C ALA A 103 -18.73 -1.89 12.68
N LYS A 104 -17.49 -2.24 12.41
CA LYS A 104 -16.27 -1.48 12.80
C LYS A 104 -15.50 -0.91 11.63
N SER A 105 -15.81 -1.35 10.42
CA SER A 105 -15.14 -0.96 9.20
C SER A 105 -15.93 0.13 8.46
N PRO A 106 -15.27 1.08 7.81
CA PRO A 106 -15.91 2.02 6.90
C PRO A 106 -16.30 1.37 5.56
N PHE A 107 -15.90 0.12 5.33
CA PHE A 107 -16.23 -0.65 4.13
C PHE A 107 -17.42 -1.57 4.38
N ASN A 108 -18.24 -1.78 3.36
CA ASN A 108 -19.35 -2.72 3.41
C ASN A 108 -18.83 -4.16 3.26
N ILE A 109 -18.96 -4.97 4.31
CA ILE A 109 -18.47 -6.35 4.37
C ILE A 109 -19.66 -7.30 4.45
N GLU A 110 -20.10 -7.80 3.30
CA GLU A 110 -21.24 -8.69 3.22
C GLU A 110 -20.82 -10.16 3.02
N TYR A 111 -21.57 -11.05 3.67
CA TYR A 111 -21.43 -12.47 3.41
C TYR A 111 -21.93 -12.83 2.02
N ASN A 112 -21.18 -13.67 1.31
CA ASN A 112 -21.66 -14.41 0.16
C ASN A 112 -21.00 -15.81 0.09
N PRO A 113 -21.65 -16.80 -0.56
CA PRO A 113 -21.13 -18.17 -0.63
C PRO A 113 -19.76 -18.28 -1.31
N GLY A 114 -19.47 -17.45 -2.33
CA GLY A 114 -18.16 -17.43 -2.98
C GLY A 114 -17.07 -16.97 -2.03
N LEU A 115 -17.31 -15.93 -1.22
CA LEU A 115 -16.39 -15.49 -0.19
C LEU A 115 -16.13 -16.58 0.86
N GLU A 116 -17.17 -17.31 1.28
CA GLU A 116 -17.01 -18.44 2.21
C GLU A 116 -16.10 -19.52 1.60
N ASN A 117 -16.28 -19.86 0.33
CA ASN A 117 -15.45 -20.85 -0.35
C ASN A 117 -13.98 -20.41 -0.41
N ILE A 118 -13.72 -19.15 -0.74
CA ILE A 118 -12.37 -18.55 -0.74
C ILE A 118 -11.75 -18.64 0.64
N ILE A 119 -12.44 -18.19 1.68
CA ILE A 119 -11.95 -18.22 3.06
C ILE A 119 -11.60 -19.65 3.47
N LYS A 120 -12.49 -20.61 3.22
CA LYS A 120 -12.26 -22.02 3.53
C LYS A 120 -11.06 -22.60 2.76
N SER A 121 -10.89 -22.23 1.49
CA SER A 121 -9.76 -22.64 0.67
C SER A 121 -8.43 -22.14 1.23
N PHE A 122 -8.34 -20.87 1.57
CA PHE A 122 -7.14 -20.31 2.19
C PHE A 122 -6.82 -20.96 3.55
N LEU A 123 -7.82 -21.13 4.40
CA LEU A 123 -7.62 -21.75 5.72
C LEU A 123 -7.20 -23.23 5.63
N LYS A 124 -7.69 -23.96 4.63
CA LYS A 124 -7.35 -25.38 4.40
C LYS A 124 -5.99 -25.53 3.75
N ASN A 125 -5.77 -24.84 2.64
CA ASN A 125 -4.69 -25.12 1.71
C ASN A 125 -3.46 -24.21 1.92
N ARG A 126 -3.63 -23.02 2.54
CA ARG A 126 -2.62 -21.97 2.62
C ARG A 126 -2.22 -21.59 4.04
N LYS A 127 -2.44 -22.47 5.00
CA LYS A 127 -2.15 -22.21 6.42
C LYS A 127 -0.71 -21.73 6.66
N LYS A 128 0.28 -22.32 5.97
CA LYS A 128 1.70 -21.93 6.11
C LYS A 128 1.95 -20.53 5.55
N SER A 129 1.49 -20.25 4.34
CA SER A 129 1.63 -18.93 3.70
C SER A 129 0.91 -17.84 4.50
N PHE A 130 -0.25 -18.16 5.06
CA PHE A 130 -1.01 -17.25 5.92
C PHE A 130 -0.25 -16.94 7.22
N GLY A 131 0.37 -17.95 7.85
CA GLY A 131 1.21 -17.75 9.03
C GLY A 131 2.41 -16.85 8.76
N ARG A 132 3.06 -16.99 7.59
CA ARG A 132 4.15 -16.09 7.16
C ARG A 132 3.65 -14.66 6.94
N LEU A 133 2.51 -14.48 6.27
CA LEU A 133 1.90 -13.16 6.08
C LEU A 133 1.59 -12.48 7.41
N MET A 134 1.03 -13.19 8.37
CA MET A 134 0.76 -12.66 9.70
C MET A 134 2.04 -12.17 10.38
N ALA A 135 3.11 -12.96 10.36
CA ALA A 135 4.39 -12.57 10.95
C ALA A 135 4.99 -11.32 10.27
N ILE A 136 4.96 -11.26 8.94
CA ILE A 136 5.44 -10.08 8.20
C ILE A 136 4.54 -8.86 8.45
N SER A 137 3.23 -9.05 8.60
CA SER A 137 2.31 -7.96 8.89
C SER A 137 2.55 -7.32 10.26
N GLU A 138 2.95 -8.09 11.26
CA GLU A 138 3.35 -7.55 12.58
C GLU A 138 4.51 -6.57 12.48
N TYR A 139 5.39 -6.74 11.48
CA TYR A 139 6.49 -5.81 11.22
C TYR A 139 6.04 -4.53 10.51
N TYR A 140 5.19 -4.63 9.47
CA TYR A 140 4.81 -3.49 8.63
C TYR A 140 3.59 -2.72 9.13
N PHE A 141 2.60 -3.39 9.72
CA PHE A 141 1.31 -2.78 10.04
C PHE A 141 1.39 -1.61 11.00
N PRO A 142 2.21 -1.62 12.06
CA PRO A 142 2.32 -0.46 12.94
C PRO A 142 2.72 0.83 12.20
N MET A 143 3.66 0.72 11.26
CA MET A 143 4.09 1.84 10.43
C MET A 143 2.99 2.30 9.46
N PHE A 144 2.26 1.37 8.85
CA PHE A 144 1.14 1.70 7.95
C PHE A 144 0.01 2.36 8.71
N GLU A 145 -0.38 1.82 9.85
CA GLU A 145 -1.45 2.35 10.70
C GLU A 145 -1.14 3.78 11.16
N GLU A 146 0.08 4.05 11.60
CA GLU A 146 0.52 5.39 11.98
C GLU A 146 0.41 6.37 10.79
N ALA A 147 0.87 5.97 9.61
CA ALA A 147 0.82 6.81 8.41
C ALA A 147 -0.62 7.05 7.94
N LEU A 148 -1.46 6.00 7.90
CA LEU A 148 -2.87 6.09 7.49
C LEU A 148 -3.67 6.96 8.47
N ALA A 149 -3.50 6.76 9.78
CA ALA A 149 -4.17 7.56 10.80
C ALA A 149 -3.82 9.05 10.70
N LYS A 150 -2.56 9.40 10.46
CA LYS A 150 -2.11 10.80 10.27
C LYS A 150 -2.79 11.48 9.08
N GLN A 151 -3.20 10.72 8.08
CA GLN A 151 -3.86 11.22 6.86
C GLN A 151 -5.38 11.04 6.89
N ASN A 152 -5.96 10.58 8.01
CA ASN A 152 -7.38 10.23 8.14
C ASN A 152 -7.86 9.22 7.07
N VAL A 153 -6.99 8.29 6.70
CA VAL A 153 -7.31 7.18 5.79
C VAL A 153 -7.70 5.96 6.62
N PRO A 154 -8.73 5.19 6.20
CA PRO A 154 -9.12 3.96 6.90
C PRO A 154 -7.96 3.00 7.09
N LEU A 155 -7.82 2.45 8.31
CA LEU A 155 -6.71 1.56 8.66
C LEU A 155 -6.74 0.23 7.90
N GLU A 156 -7.88 -0.18 7.40
CA GLU A 156 -8.08 -1.38 6.59
C GLU A 156 -7.32 -1.33 5.25
N ILE A 157 -6.97 -0.13 4.78
CA ILE A 157 -6.14 0.04 3.57
C ILE A 157 -4.79 -0.68 3.71
N LYS A 158 -4.27 -0.87 4.93
CA LYS A 158 -3.05 -1.66 5.14
C LYS A 158 -3.09 -3.06 4.52
N TYR A 159 -4.29 -3.68 4.45
CA TYR A 159 -4.45 -5.01 3.85
C TYR A 159 -4.27 -5.02 2.33
N LEU A 160 -4.36 -3.86 1.67
CA LEU A 160 -4.10 -3.76 0.24
C LEU A 160 -2.67 -4.20 -0.10
N ALA A 161 -1.67 -3.85 0.73
CA ALA A 161 -0.30 -4.27 0.53
C ALA A 161 -0.11 -5.81 0.57
N ILE A 162 -1.00 -6.55 1.25
CA ILE A 162 -0.99 -8.01 1.20
C ILE A 162 -1.41 -8.50 -0.19
N VAL A 163 -2.49 -7.94 -0.74
CA VAL A 163 -3.04 -8.35 -2.05
C VAL A 163 -2.09 -7.94 -3.18
N GLU A 164 -1.49 -6.77 -3.08
CA GLU A 164 -0.63 -6.21 -4.13
C GLU A 164 0.75 -6.86 -4.21
N SER A 165 1.35 -7.17 -3.06
CA SER A 165 2.76 -7.61 -3.02
C SER A 165 3.05 -8.75 -2.05
N ALA A 166 2.05 -9.27 -1.33
CA ALA A 166 2.26 -10.15 -0.17
C ALA A 166 3.24 -9.53 0.86
N LEU A 167 3.19 -8.20 1.01
CA LEU A 167 4.11 -7.40 1.85
C LEU A 167 5.58 -7.49 1.42
N ASN A 168 5.86 -7.76 0.16
CA ASN A 168 7.23 -7.86 -0.35
C ASN A 168 7.69 -6.52 -0.96
N PRO A 169 8.74 -5.89 -0.40
CA PRO A 169 9.24 -4.59 -0.89
C PRO A 169 9.94 -4.68 -2.26
N LYS A 170 10.28 -5.89 -2.72
CA LYS A 170 10.91 -6.14 -4.03
C LYS A 170 9.95 -6.72 -5.06
N ALA A 171 8.67 -6.82 -4.74
CA ALA A 171 7.67 -7.27 -5.72
C ALA A 171 7.64 -6.32 -6.92
N VAL A 172 7.54 -6.90 -8.11
CA VAL A 172 7.39 -6.18 -9.38
C VAL A 172 6.23 -6.82 -10.13
N SER A 173 5.25 -6.03 -10.52
CA SER A 173 4.11 -6.50 -11.30
C SER A 173 4.49 -6.65 -12.78
N ARG A 174 3.60 -7.27 -13.56
CA ARG A 174 3.75 -7.37 -15.02
C ARG A 174 3.79 -5.99 -15.70
N MET A 175 3.17 -4.98 -15.09
CA MET A 175 3.12 -3.59 -15.58
C MET A 175 4.20 -2.71 -14.95
N GLU A 176 5.25 -3.32 -14.37
CA GLU A 176 6.40 -2.66 -13.75
C GLU A 176 6.10 -1.83 -12.50
N ALA A 177 4.89 -1.96 -11.94
CA ALA A 177 4.60 -1.42 -10.61
C ALA A 177 5.44 -2.14 -9.56
N THR A 178 6.01 -1.42 -8.60
CA THR A 178 7.02 -1.97 -7.68
C THR A 178 6.71 -1.72 -6.22
N GLY A 179 7.26 -2.58 -5.35
CA GLY A 179 7.23 -2.41 -3.91
C GLY A 179 5.95 -2.85 -3.23
N LEU A 180 5.78 -2.44 -1.97
CA LEU A 180 4.70 -2.93 -1.09
C LEU A 180 3.29 -2.63 -1.62
N TRP A 181 3.11 -1.48 -2.26
CA TRP A 181 1.82 -0.96 -2.70
C TRP A 181 1.62 -1.04 -4.22
N GLN A 182 2.62 -1.47 -4.97
CA GLN A 182 2.59 -1.63 -6.43
C GLN A 182 2.15 -0.35 -7.18
N PHE A 183 2.75 0.77 -6.81
CA PHE A 183 2.56 2.06 -7.50
C PHE A 183 3.68 2.35 -8.48
#